data_34ca0a274e2a38aed9517978cabbbab3
#
_entry.id   34ca0a274e2a38aed9517978cabbbab3
#
_cell.length_a   1.000
_cell.length_b   1.000
_cell.length_c   1.000
_cell.angle_alpha   90.00
_cell.angle_beta   90.00
_cell.angle_gamma   90.00
#
_symmetry.space_group_name_H-M   'P 1'
#
loop_
_entity.id
_entity.type
_entity.pdbx_description
1 polymer ?
#
loop_
_entity_poly.entity_id
_entity_poly.type
_entity_poly.pdbx_seq_one_letter_code
_entity_poly.pdbx_strand_id
1 'polypeptide(L)'
;MTRSFKRVAVIGGDGVFGVHMLKFLLGQPDIERVVSIGRNQRKPPVYSLDVGQGDPRFAYYQAHMVHEHDILMRILDQEQPDCIINFAALAYATSWVDSYRYYDTNVVALARITEAIRDRDYFKYWMQIGSSEVYGPAVDGPCSETSPANPTSPYAVSKLAGDMHLKTYFDSIDFPMNVIRPSNAYGPGQQLYRLMPRAAFCALTGQAFPLEGGGVAEKSFIHATDLAAAVHLIMTEGRLGVTYNAGTESAVSIRHIVEMTAAAAGVDFESFVTIAPGRATEDSRYWLDSTKIQDDLGWQPQISLETGVVDMVEWARANLDALKLQTQQFSLRS
;
A
#
# COMPACT_ATOMS: atom_id res chain seq x y z
N MET A 1 -6.40 -20.80 15.62
CA MET A 1 -7.85 -20.79 15.31
C MET A 1 -8.06 -19.80 14.17
N THR A 2 -8.69 -20.24 13.09
CA THR A 2 -9.03 -19.37 11.96
C THR A 2 -10.12 -18.38 12.36
N ARG A 3 -9.88 -17.07 12.13
CA ARG A 3 -10.89 -16.02 12.36
C ARG A 3 -11.73 -15.84 11.11
N SER A 4 -13.01 -15.52 11.27
CA SER A 4 -13.91 -15.16 10.17
C SER A 4 -14.53 -13.80 10.42
N PHE A 5 -14.57 -12.97 9.40
CA PHE A 5 -15.12 -11.62 9.44
C PHE A 5 -16.22 -11.50 8.38
N LYS A 6 -17.30 -10.81 8.72
CA LYS A 6 -18.45 -10.64 7.86
C LYS A 6 -18.55 -9.24 7.27
N ARG A 7 -18.15 -8.25 8.03
CA ARG A 7 -18.30 -6.84 7.71
C ARG A 7 -16.94 -6.15 7.82
N VAL A 8 -16.33 -5.84 6.70
CA VAL A 8 -14.96 -5.31 6.65
C VAL A 8 -14.97 -3.85 6.21
N ALA A 9 -14.38 -2.96 7.02
CA ALA A 9 -14.12 -1.58 6.61
C ALA A 9 -12.65 -1.42 6.18
N VAL A 10 -12.43 -0.75 5.05
CA VAL A 10 -11.10 -0.43 4.52
C VAL A 10 -10.94 1.09 4.55
N ILE A 11 -10.19 1.61 5.53
CA ILE A 11 -9.83 3.02 5.60
C ILE A 11 -8.69 3.26 4.59
N GLY A 12 -8.90 4.19 3.65
CA GLY A 12 -8.01 4.36 2.50
C GLY A 12 -8.29 3.37 1.36
N GLY A 13 -9.49 2.77 1.33
CA GLY A 13 -9.90 1.77 0.35
C GLY A 13 -9.88 2.29 -1.10
N ASP A 14 -10.03 3.59 -1.34
CA ASP A 14 -9.91 4.20 -2.68
C ASP A 14 -8.44 4.55 -3.06
N GLY A 15 -7.47 4.21 -2.22
CA GLY A 15 -6.05 4.17 -2.57
C GLY A 15 -5.73 2.97 -3.46
N VAL A 16 -4.62 3.02 -4.23
CA VAL A 16 -4.29 1.93 -5.17
C VAL A 16 -4.30 0.55 -4.51
N PHE A 17 -3.67 0.39 -3.37
CA PHE A 17 -3.59 -0.92 -2.69
C PHE A 17 -4.91 -1.26 -1.97
N GLY A 18 -5.61 -0.25 -1.46
CA GLY A 18 -6.95 -0.41 -0.93
C GLY A 18 -7.95 -0.93 -1.96
N VAL A 19 -7.88 -0.45 -3.21
CA VAL A 19 -8.73 -0.92 -4.32
C VAL A 19 -8.50 -2.41 -4.59
N HIS A 20 -7.25 -2.89 -4.61
CA HIS A 20 -6.95 -4.32 -4.76
C HIS A 20 -7.47 -5.14 -3.57
N MET A 21 -7.37 -4.60 -2.34
CA MET A 21 -7.97 -5.24 -1.16
C MET A 21 -9.48 -5.31 -1.25
N LEU A 22 -10.15 -4.24 -1.67
CA LEU A 22 -11.60 -4.24 -1.89
C LEU A 22 -12.02 -5.29 -2.92
N LYS A 23 -11.29 -5.39 -4.04
CA LYS A 23 -11.52 -6.40 -5.07
C LYS A 23 -11.37 -7.81 -4.49
N PHE A 24 -10.33 -8.05 -3.70
CA PHE A 24 -10.07 -9.32 -3.05
C PHE A 24 -11.20 -9.70 -2.09
N LEU A 25 -11.63 -8.77 -1.22
CA LEU A 25 -12.72 -9.00 -0.25
C LEU A 25 -14.06 -9.29 -0.93
N LEU A 26 -14.40 -8.56 -1.98
CA LEU A 26 -15.65 -8.81 -2.74
C LEU A 26 -15.61 -10.15 -3.48
N GLY A 27 -14.45 -10.72 -3.73
CA GLY A 27 -14.28 -12.09 -4.23
C GLY A 27 -14.48 -13.16 -3.17
N GLN A 28 -14.54 -12.83 -1.87
CA GLN A 28 -14.74 -13.81 -0.80
C GLN A 28 -16.24 -14.06 -0.57
N PRO A 29 -16.70 -15.32 -0.60
CA PRO A 29 -18.12 -15.65 -0.46
C PRO A 29 -18.66 -15.38 0.96
N ASP A 30 -17.80 -15.44 1.97
CA ASP A 30 -18.18 -15.27 3.37
C ASP A 30 -18.28 -13.81 3.81
N ILE A 31 -17.83 -12.86 3.00
CA ILE A 31 -17.94 -11.43 3.29
C ILE A 31 -19.31 -10.89 2.87
N GLU A 32 -20.04 -10.40 3.84
CA GLU A 32 -21.42 -9.89 3.67
C GLU A 32 -21.44 -8.37 3.38
N ARG A 33 -20.45 -7.63 3.85
CA ARG A 33 -20.36 -6.18 3.69
C ARG A 33 -18.91 -5.71 3.56
N VAL A 34 -18.63 -4.88 2.55
CA VAL A 34 -17.35 -4.22 2.33
C VAL A 34 -17.57 -2.71 2.29
N VAL A 35 -16.94 -2.00 3.22
CA VAL A 35 -17.04 -0.55 3.36
C VAL A 35 -15.71 0.08 3.00
N SER A 36 -15.69 0.94 2.01
CA SER A 36 -14.53 1.75 1.65
C SER A 36 -14.67 3.17 2.22
N ILE A 37 -13.68 3.65 2.95
CA ILE A 37 -13.66 5.01 3.48
C ILE A 37 -12.45 5.74 2.89
N GLY A 38 -12.67 6.86 2.22
CA GLY A 38 -11.63 7.66 1.58
C GLY A 38 -11.82 9.16 1.81
N ARG A 39 -10.74 9.93 1.79
CA ARG A 39 -10.78 11.39 2.05
C ARG A 39 -11.43 12.21 0.92
N ASN A 40 -11.44 11.73 -0.30
CA ASN A 40 -11.94 12.43 -1.47
C ASN A 40 -13.21 11.75 -2.00
N GLN A 41 -13.84 12.34 -3.02
CA GLN A 41 -14.81 11.62 -3.84
C GLN A 41 -14.15 10.39 -4.47
N ARG A 42 -14.95 9.36 -4.74
CA ARG A 42 -14.47 8.13 -5.39
C ARG A 42 -13.71 8.46 -6.67
N LYS A 43 -12.57 7.81 -6.85
CA LYS A 43 -11.73 8.00 -8.03
C LYS A 43 -12.39 7.48 -9.31
N PRO A 44 -12.01 8.03 -10.48
CA PRO A 44 -12.50 7.54 -11.75
C PRO A 44 -12.08 6.07 -12.02
N PRO A 45 -12.76 5.37 -12.95
CA PRO A 45 -12.56 3.95 -13.26
C PRO A 45 -11.10 3.53 -13.45
N VAL A 46 -10.30 4.35 -14.12
CA VAL A 46 -8.87 4.10 -14.34
C VAL A 46 -8.10 3.85 -13.03
N TYR A 47 -8.53 4.44 -11.91
CA TYR A 47 -7.90 4.27 -10.60
C TYR A 47 -8.71 3.44 -9.62
N SER A 48 -10.04 3.47 -9.71
CA SER A 48 -10.92 2.66 -8.86
C SER A 48 -11.09 1.23 -9.38
N LEU A 49 -10.65 0.95 -10.61
CA LEU A 49 -10.80 -0.33 -11.31
C LEU A 49 -12.26 -0.85 -11.30
N ASP A 50 -13.23 0.07 -11.22
CA ASP A 50 -14.67 -0.22 -11.11
C ASP A 50 -15.06 -1.18 -9.97
N VAL A 51 -14.18 -1.34 -8.98
CA VAL A 51 -14.39 -2.27 -7.87
C VAL A 51 -15.66 -1.92 -7.10
N GLY A 52 -16.51 -2.91 -6.89
CA GLY A 52 -17.79 -2.77 -6.16
C GLY A 52 -18.91 -2.11 -6.95
N GLN A 53 -18.71 -1.77 -8.23
CA GLN A 53 -19.78 -1.22 -9.06
C GLN A 53 -20.89 -2.28 -9.25
N GLY A 54 -22.11 -1.94 -8.77
CA GLY A 54 -23.27 -2.85 -8.84
C GLY A 54 -23.28 -3.98 -7.82
N ASP A 55 -22.27 -4.14 -6.97
CA ASP A 55 -22.27 -5.14 -5.88
C ASP A 55 -23.03 -4.57 -4.65
N PRO A 56 -24.16 -5.16 -4.23
CA PRO A 56 -24.95 -4.66 -3.10
C PRO A 56 -24.22 -4.73 -1.75
N ARG A 57 -23.16 -5.52 -1.66
CA ARG A 57 -22.33 -5.63 -0.45
C ARG A 57 -21.40 -4.43 -0.28
N PHE A 58 -21.13 -3.67 -1.35
CA PHE A 58 -20.17 -2.57 -1.34
C PHE A 58 -20.81 -1.23 -0.97
N ALA A 59 -20.11 -0.46 -0.12
CA ALA A 59 -20.41 0.96 0.09
C ALA A 59 -19.14 1.80 0.11
N TYR A 60 -19.23 3.00 -0.44
CA TYR A 60 -18.18 4.02 -0.36
C TYR A 60 -18.65 5.21 0.45
N TYR A 61 -17.82 5.66 1.39
CA TYR A 61 -18.03 6.84 2.20
C TYR A 61 -16.85 7.78 2.09
N GLN A 62 -17.16 9.09 1.99
CA GLN A 62 -16.13 10.11 2.05
C GLN A 62 -15.98 10.58 3.49
N ALA A 63 -14.76 10.42 4.04
CA ALA A 63 -14.38 11.00 5.34
C ALA A 63 -12.85 11.13 5.42
N HIS A 64 -12.38 12.30 5.85
CA HIS A 64 -10.96 12.56 6.07
C HIS A 64 -10.58 12.17 7.51
N MET A 65 -9.70 11.16 7.67
CA MET A 65 -9.38 10.60 9.00
C MET A 65 -8.79 11.62 9.99
N VAL A 66 -8.13 12.69 9.50
CA VAL A 66 -7.55 13.73 10.35
C VAL A 66 -8.59 14.82 10.69
N HIS A 67 -9.32 15.31 9.69
CA HIS A 67 -10.18 16.50 9.83
C HIS A 67 -11.63 16.15 10.12
N GLU A 68 -12.07 14.95 9.78
CA GLU A 68 -13.47 14.52 9.87
C GLU A 68 -13.62 13.25 10.72
N HIS A 69 -12.88 13.20 11.84
CA HIS A 69 -12.87 12.05 12.75
C HIS A 69 -14.29 11.66 13.20
N ASP A 70 -15.13 12.62 13.56
CA ASP A 70 -16.49 12.34 14.05
C ASP A 70 -17.41 11.80 12.93
N ILE A 71 -17.17 12.19 11.67
CA ILE A 71 -17.87 11.64 10.50
C ILE A 71 -17.42 10.20 10.29
N LEU A 72 -16.11 9.95 10.34
CA LEU A 72 -15.55 8.60 10.20
C LEU A 72 -16.11 7.66 11.28
N MET A 73 -16.13 8.09 12.55
CA MET A 73 -16.68 7.27 13.63
C MET A 73 -18.18 6.99 13.47
N ARG A 74 -18.99 7.98 13.02
CA ARG A 74 -20.41 7.75 12.71
C ARG A 74 -20.61 6.73 11.59
N ILE A 75 -19.75 6.74 10.56
CA ILE A 75 -19.78 5.73 9.49
C ILE A 75 -19.48 4.33 10.07
N LEU A 76 -18.45 4.22 10.91
CA LEU A 76 -18.10 2.95 11.55
C LEU A 76 -19.22 2.47 12.48
N ASP A 77 -19.83 3.35 13.27
CA ASP A 77 -20.96 3.00 14.17
C ASP A 77 -22.24 2.61 13.39
N GLN A 78 -22.46 3.20 12.21
CA GLN A 78 -23.57 2.82 11.31
C GLN A 78 -23.34 1.47 10.63
N GLU A 79 -22.15 1.26 10.08
CA GLU A 79 -21.80 0.08 9.30
C GLU A 79 -21.39 -1.12 10.16
N GLN A 80 -20.97 -0.88 11.40
CA GLN A 80 -20.58 -1.88 12.40
C GLN A 80 -19.61 -2.94 11.85
N PRO A 81 -18.44 -2.56 11.31
CA PRO A 81 -17.49 -3.52 10.79
C PRO A 81 -16.85 -4.31 11.93
N ASP A 82 -16.84 -5.64 11.80
CA ASP A 82 -16.12 -6.50 12.73
C ASP A 82 -14.61 -6.55 12.48
N CYS A 83 -14.19 -6.12 11.28
CA CYS A 83 -12.78 -5.96 10.91
C CYS A 83 -12.53 -4.59 10.26
N ILE A 84 -11.43 -3.94 10.66
CA ILE A 84 -10.96 -2.69 10.05
C ILE A 84 -9.56 -2.90 9.48
N ILE A 85 -9.37 -2.59 8.20
CA ILE A 85 -8.08 -2.62 7.51
C ILE A 85 -7.67 -1.19 7.21
N ASN A 86 -6.53 -0.73 7.74
CA ASN A 86 -6.07 0.63 7.56
C ASN A 86 -4.96 0.74 6.50
N PHE A 87 -5.36 1.07 5.27
CA PHE A 87 -4.47 1.47 4.18
C PHE A 87 -4.22 2.98 4.14
N ALA A 88 -4.99 3.77 4.89
CA ALA A 88 -4.83 5.20 4.87
C ALA A 88 -3.48 5.62 5.46
N ALA A 89 -2.73 6.34 4.68
CA ALA A 89 -1.46 6.93 5.07
C ALA A 89 -1.16 8.15 4.19
N LEU A 90 -0.44 9.11 4.72
CA LEU A 90 0.30 10.04 3.90
C LEU A 90 1.62 9.35 3.55
N ALA A 91 1.83 9.02 2.26
CA ALA A 91 2.88 8.12 1.81
C ALA A 91 3.68 8.71 0.64
N TYR A 92 4.46 9.75 0.90
CA TYR A 92 5.38 10.34 -0.07
C TYR A 92 6.73 10.63 0.60
N ALA A 93 7.58 9.64 0.69
CA ALA A 93 8.80 9.62 1.49
C ALA A 93 9.84 10.71 1.15
N THR A 94 9.79 11.28 -0.05
CA THR A 94 10.79 12.26 -0.51
C THR A 94 10.43 13.72 -0.18
N SER A 95 9.27 13.99 0.43
CA SER A 95 8.89 15.35 0.83
C SER A 95 9.28 15.62 2.28
N TRP A 96 10.09 16.66 2.48
CA TRP A 96 10.44 17.21 3.79
C TRP A 96 9.61 18.46 4.13
N VAL A 97 8.80 18.92 3.18
CA VAL A 97 7.91 20.06 3.35
C VAL A 97 6.64 19.57 4.05
N ASP A 98 6.17 20.32 5.05
CA ASP A 98 4.99 19.98 5.85
C ASP A 98 5.07 18.58 6.47
N SER A 99 6.25 18.19 6.96
CA SER A 99 6.51 16.85 7.49
C SER A 99 5.61 16.47 8.68
N TYR A 100 5.10 17.46 9.44
CA TYR A 100 4.14 17.25 10.53
C TYR A 100 2.87 16.51 10.08
N ARG A 101 2.46 16.66 8.81
CA ARG A 101 1.27 16.00 8.23
C ARG A 101 1.39 14.47 8.20
N TYR A 102 2.61 13.93 8.14
CA TYR A 102 2.82 12.48 8.29
C TYR A 102 2.41 12.03 9.69
N TYR A 103 2.78 12.80 10.72
CA TYR A 103 2.44 12.49 12.11
C TYR A 103 0.94 12.67 12.36
N ASP A 104 0.33 13.73 11.85
CA ASP A 104 -1.12 13.94 11.96
C ASP A 104 -1.91 12.75 11.38
N THR A 105 -1.50 12.27 10.21
CA THR A 105 -2.21 11.17 9.52
C THR A 105 -1.84 9.80 10.09
N ASN A 106 -0.53 9.49 10.14
CA ASN A 106 -0.08 8.13 10.41
C ASN A 106 0.04 7.80 11.90
N VAL A 107 -0.03 8.81 12.77
CA VAL A 107 0.10 8.64 14.23
C VAL A 107 -1.13 9.18 14.96
N VAL A 108 -1.38 10.50 14.86
CA VAL A 108 -2.43 11.15 15.68
C VAL A 108 -3.83 10.65 15.29
N ALA A 109 -4.15 10.64 13.99
CA ALA A 109 -5.45 10.14 13.53
C ALA A 109 -5.60 8.64 13.79
N LEU A 110 -4.53 7.84 13.62
CA LEU A 110 -4.53 6.42 13.99
C LEU A 110 -4.88 6.26 15.47
N ALA A 111 -4.17 6.97 16.36
CA ALA A 111 -4.39 6.88 17.81
C ALA A 111 -5.84 7.25 18.20
N ARG A 112 -6.37 8.34 17.64
CA ARG A 112 -7.77 8.75 17.88
C ARG A 112 -8.78 7.70 17.45
N ILE A 113 -8.58 7.07 16.29
CA ILE A 113 -9.49 6.03 15.78
C ILE A 113 -9.41 4.78 16.65
N THR A 114 -8.20 4.30 16.97
CA THR A 114 -8.02 3.08 17.78
C THR A 114 -8.54 3.25 19.20
N GLU A 115 -8.37 4.43 19.80
CA GLU A 115 -8.97 4.77 21.11
C GLU A 115 -10.50 4.74 21.06
N ALA A 116 -11.10 5.33 20.02
CA ALA A 116 -12.56 5.41 19.90
C ALA A 116 -13.22 4.06 19.55
N ILE A 117 -12.51 3.17 18.81
CA ILE A 117 -13.09 1.91 18.33
C ILE A 117 -12.94 0.75 19.32
N ARG A 118 -11.92 0.79 20.20
CA ARG A 118 -11.55 -0.36 21.07
C ARG A 118 -12.69 -0.87 21.95
N ASP A 119 -13.60 0.01 22.36
CA ASP A 119 -14.70 -0.30 23.28
C ASP A 119 -16.02 -0.55 22.54
N ARG A 120 -16.01 -0.71 21.20
CA ARG A 120 -17.20 -0.99 20.39
C ARG A 120 -17.47 -2.50 20.34
N ASP A 121 -18.67 -2.94 20.71
CA ASP A 121 -19.06 -4.35 20.73
C ASP A 121 -18.94 -5.06 19.37
N TYR A 122 -19.10 -4.32 18.27
CA TYR A 122 -18.97 -4.86 16.91
C TYR A 122 -17.51 -5.06 16.47
N PHE A 123 -16.55 -4.33 17.06
CA PHE A 123 -15.15 -4.37 16.66
C PHE A 123 -14.45 -5.62 17.20
N LYS A 124 -13.78 -6.37 16.30
CA LYS A 124 -13.07 -7.60 16.66
C LYS A 124 -11.61 -7.63 16.20
N TYR A 125 -11.24 -6.78 15.21
CA TYR A 125 -9.89 -6.88 14.65
C TYR A 125 -9.45 -5.64 13.86
N TRP A 126 -8.18 -5.29 14.02
CA TRP A 126 -7.50 -4.22 13.29
C TRP A 126 -6.32 -4.76 12.48
N MET A 127 -6.29 -4.46 11.19
CA MET A 127 -5.16 -4.73 10.30
C MET A 127 -4.48 -3.43 9.90
N GLN A 128 -3.22 -3.28 10.28
CA GLN A 128 -2.42 -2.10 9.96
C GLN A 128 -1.49 -2.37 8.79
N ILE A 129 -1.49 -1.50 7.80
CA ILE A 129 -0.47 -1.51 6.76
C ILE A 129 0.70 -0.64 7.20
N GLY A 130 1.81 -1.27 7.51
CA GLY A 130 3.10 -0.67 7.87
C GLY A 130 3.90 -0.21 6.64
N SER A 131 5.24 -0.27 6.74
CA SER A 131 6.15 0.04 5.63
C SER A 131 7.50 -0.64 5.85
N SER A 132 8.14 -1.12 4.77
CA SER A 132 9.53 -1.59 4.79
C SER A 132 10.54 -0.47 5.12
N GLU A 133 10.18 0.78 4.86
CA GLU A 133 11.07 1.94 5.08
C GLU A 133 11.41 2.17 6.57
N VAL A 134 10.68 1.52 7.50
CA VAL A 134 11.00 1.60 8.93
C VAL A 134 12.36 0.99 9.28
N TYR A 135 12.87 0.09 8.45
CA TYR A 135 14.19 -0.53 8.64
C TYR A 135 15.34 0.31 8.08
N GLY A 136 15.05 1.32 7.24
CA GLY A 136 16.06 2.02 6.47
C GLY A 136 16.69 1.15 5.37
N PRO A 137 17.91 1.50 4.89
CA PRO A 137 18.56 0.77 3.80
C PRO A 137 19.01 -0.63 4.23
N ALA A 138 18.71 -1.62 3.40
CA ALA A 138 19.08 -3.03 3.60
C ALA A 138 20.54 -3.27 3.16
N VAL A 139 21.51 -2.85 3.96
CA VAL A 139 22.94 -2.87 3.61
C VAL A 139 23.50 -4.29 3.68
N ASP A 140 23.17 -5.02 4.75
CA ASP A 140 23.76 -6.34 5.07
C ASP A 140 22.90 -7.53 4.60
N GLY A 141 21.87 -7.27 3.79
CA GLY A 141 20.91 -8.29 3.33
C GLY A 141 19.46 -7.91 3.60
N PRO A 142 18.51 -8.83 3.37
CA PRO A 142 17.09 -8.55 3.59
C PRO A 142 16.78 -8.31 5.07
N CYS A 143 15.93 -7.32 5.35
CA CYS A 143 15.51 -6.99 6.70
C CYS A 143 14.36 -7.91 7.15
N SER A 144 14.55 -8.59 8.28
CA SER A 144 13.50 -9.35 8.97
C SER A 144 12.74 -8.48 9.96
N GLU A 145 11.67 -9.01 10.57
CA GLU A 145 10.90 -8.29 11.60
C GLU A 145 11.70 -8.02 12.89
N THR A 146 12.81 -8.72 13.08
CA THR A 146 13.75 -8.53 14.20
C THR A 146 14.90 -7.58 13.89
N SER A 147 15.03 -7.13 12.64
CA SER A 147 16.04 -6.15 12.26
C SER A 147 15.80 -4.82 12.99
N PRO A 148 16.86 -4.11 13.42
CA PRO A 148 16.73 -2.82 14.06
C PRO A 148 15.98 -1.82 13.16
N ALA A 149 15.08 -1.05 13.75
CA ALA A 149 14.45 0.06 13.03
C ALA A 149 15.46 1.21 12.87
N ASN A 150 15.60 1.69 11.63
CA ASN A 150 16.49 2.81 11.28
C ASN A 150 15.85 3.71 10.19
N PRO A 151 14.68 4.33 10.48
CA PRO A 151 13.95 5.12 9.50
C PRO A 151 14.73 6.36 9.05
N THR A 152 14.83 6.59 7.76
CA THR A 152 15.60 7.65 7.11
C THR A 152 14.78 8.84 6.64
N SER A 153 13.45 8.81 6.84
CA SER A 153 12.53 9.88 6.44
C SER A 153 11.45 10.14 7.49
N PRO A 154 10.86 11.37 7.56
CA PRO A 154 9.71 11.66 8.42
C PRO A 154 8.52 10.72 8.19
N TYR A 155 8.30 10.29 6.95
CA TYR A 155 7.32 9.26 6.62
C TYR A 155 7.62 7.94 7.34
N ALA A 156 8.83 7.42 7.19
CA ALA A 156 9.23 6.15 7.79
C ALA A 156 9.16 6.22 9.33
N VAL A 157 9.59 7.34 9.94
CA VAL A 157 9.44 7.59 11.39
C VAL A 157 7.97 7.53 11.81
N SER A 158 7.07 8.19 11.06
CA SER A 158 5.64 8.20 11.39
C SER A 158 5.00 6.82 11.26
N LYS A 159 5.42 6.01 10.28
CA LYS A 159 4.95 4.63 10.13
C LYS A 159 5.40 3.75 11.28
N LEU A 160 6.67 3.86 11.69
CA LEU A 160 7.19 3.16 12.85
C LEU A 160 6.46 3.55 14.14
N ALA A 161 6.21 4.85 14.34
CA ALA A 161 5.48 5.33 15.51
C ALA A 161 4.03 4.78 15.55
N GLY A 162 3.35 4.68 14.42
CA GLY A 162 2.04 4.04 14.32
C GLY A 162 2.08 2.55 14.64
N ASP A 163 3.08 1.81 14.13
CA ASP A 163 3.29 0.39 14.47
C ASP A 163 3.52 0.19 15.98
N MET A 164 4.36 1.05 16.58
CA MET A 164 4.65 1.01 18.01
C MET A 164 3.44 1.37 18.88
N HIS A 165 2.64 2.36 18.47
CA HIS A 165 1.38 2.70 19.13
C HIS A 165 0.46 1.47 19.22
N LEU A 166 0.23 0.79 18.11
CA LEU A 166 -0.60 -0.41 18.08
C LEU A 166 -0.01 -1.56 18.91
N LYS A 167 1.32 -1.72 18.88
CA LYS A 167 1.99 -2.73 19.70
C LYS A 167 1.79 -2.48 21.20
N THR A 168 1.85 -1.21 21.65
CA THR A 168 1.58 -0.89 23.06
C THR A 168 0.12 -1.15 23.45
N TYR A 169 -0.83 -0.91 22.54
CA TYR A 169 -2.24 -1.23 22.74
C TYR A 169 -2.47 -2.73 22.86
N PHE A 170 -1.82 -3.53 22.00
CA PHE A 170 -1.87 -5.00 22.13
C PHE A 170 -1.29 -5.46 23.47
N ASP A 171 -0.08 -5.00 23.83
CA ASP A 171 0.61 -5.47 25.04
C ASP A 171 -0.07 -5.05 26.35
N SER A 172 -0.80 -3.93 26.35
CA SER A 172 -1.36 -3.34 27.57
C SER A 172 -2.85 -3.62 27.76
N ILE A 173 -3.61 -3.77 26.67
CA ILE A 173 -5.07 -3.89 26.71
C ILE A 173 -5.61 -4.95 25.76
N ASP A 174 -4.76 -5.83 25.24
CA ASP A 174 -5.14 -6.92 24.31
C ASP A 174 -5.87 -6.43 23.05
N PHE A 175 -5.57 -5.21 22.54
CA PHE A 175 -6.17 -4.68 21.35
C PHE A 175 -5.91 -5.61 20.15
N PRO A 176 -6.94 -6.19 19.52
CA PRO A 176 -6.78 -7.30 18.57
C PRO A 176 -6.27 -6.81 17.22
N MET A 177 -4.96 -6.87 17.02
CA MET A 177 -4.35 -6.32 15.82
C MET A 177 -3.21 -7.17 15.22
N ASN A 178 -2.91 -6.91 13.95
CA ASN A 178 -1.65 -7.26 13.32
C ASN A 178 -1.14 -6.07 12.48
N VAL A 179 0.16 -6.11 12.18
CA VAL A 179 0.83 -5.21 11.24
C VAL A 179 1.39 -6.02 10.09
N ILE A 180 1.23 -5.55 8.86
CA ILE A 180 1.99 -6.03 7.70
C ILE A 180 2.91 -4.91 7.22
N ARG A 181 4.19 -5.20 6.99
CA ARG A 181 5.17 -4.31 6.35
C ARG A 181 5.45 -4.82 4.95
N PRO A 182 4.79 -4.28 3.93
CA PRO A 182 5.04 -4.69 2.56
C PRO A 182 6.32 -4.08 2.00
N SER A 183 6.94 -4.77 1.04
CA SER A 183 7.91 -4.16 0.14
C SER A 183 7.22 -3.15 -0.79
N ASN A 184 7.93 -2.59 -1.79
CA ASN A 184 7.34 -1.60 -2.69
C ASN A 184 6.18 -2.21 -3.48
N ALA A 185 4.96 -1.93 -3.04
CA ALA A 185 3.78 -2.46 -3.70
C ALA A 185 3.50 -1.72 -5.02
N TYR A 186 3.04 -2.47 -6.02
CA TYR A 186 2.68 -1.94 -7.34
C TYR A 186 1.50 -2.72 -7.92
N GLY A 187 0.84 -2.14 -8.93
CA GLY A 187 -0.26 -2.80 -9.63
C GLY A 187 -1.13 -1.80 -10.41
N PRO A 188 -2.04 -2.30 -11.27
CA PRO A 188 -3.02 -1.50 -12.00
C PRO A 188 -3.76 -0.50 -11.10
N GLY A 189 -4.08 0.69 -11.61
CA GLY A 189 -4.72 1.76 -10.83
C GLY A 189 -3.74 2.65 -10.06
N GLN A 190 -2.43 2.44 -10.19
CA GLN A 190 -1.41 3.28 -9.56
C GLN A 190 -1.22 4.60 -10.32
N GLN A 191 -1.02 5.70 -9.58
CA GLN A 191 -0.91 7.04 -10.17
C GLN A 191 0.41 7.24 -10.95
N LEU A 192 0.38 8.09 -11.99
CA LEU A 192 1.49 8.31 -12.92
C LEU A 192 2.76 8.95 -12.29
N TYR A 193 2.68 9.49 -11.09
CA TYR A 193 3.89 9.97 -10.40
C TYR A 193 4.71 8.83 -9.76
N ARG A 194 4.20 7.58 -9.80
CA ARG A 194 4.92 6.39 -9.35
C ARG A 194 5.74 5.77 -10.48
N LEU A 195 6.79 5.04 -10.12
CA LEU A 195 7.76 4.48 -11.05
C LEU A 195 7.12 3.70 -12.21
N MET A 196 6.48 2.58 -11.92
CA MET A 196 6.02 1.64 -12.96
C MET A 196 4.94 2.23 -13.88
N PRO A 197 3.85 2.85 -13.36
CA PRO A 197 2.85 3.43 -14.27
C PRO A 197 3.40 4.59 -15.09
N ARG A 198 4.35 5.38 -14.55
CA ARG A 198 5.02 6.44 -15.31
C ARG A 198 5.90 5.88 -16.42
N ALA A 199 6.70 4.85 -16.13
CA ALA A 199 7.52 4.19 -17.14
C ALA A 199 6.65 3.58 -18.25
N ALA A 200 5.56 2.87 -17.90
CA ALA A 200 4.61 2.31 -18.86
C ALA A 200 3.96 3.40 -19.73
N PHE A 201 3.50 4.48 -19.11
CA PHE A 201 2.90 5.61 -19.84
C PHE A 201 3.91 6.28 -20.77
N CYS A 202 5.13 6.54 -20.34
CA CYS A 202 6.17 7.14 -21.17
C CYS A 202 6.56 6.22 -22.34
N ALA A 203 6.74 4.92 -22.10
CA ALA A 203 7.02 3.95 -23.14
C ALA A 203 5.93 3.90 -24.22
N LEU A 204 4.64 3.92 -23.80
CA LEU A 204 3.49 3.85 -24.72
C LEU A 204 3.22 5.16 -25.48
N THR A 205 3.70 6.31 -24.97
CA THR A 205 3.44 7.63 -25.58
C THR A 205 4.66 8.24 -26.25
N GLY A 206 5.84 7.64 -26.11
CA GLY A 206 7.12 8.20 -26.58
C GLY A 206 7.57 9.44 -25.80
N GLN A 207 6.98 9.71 -24.62
CA GLN A 207 7.42 10.79 -23.75
C GLN A 207 8.70 10.39 -23.02
N ALA A 208 9.58 11.35 -22.76
CA ALA A 208 10.83 11.10 -22.03
C ALA A 208 10.57 10.67 -20.60
N PHE A 209 11.19 9.54 -20.19
CA PHE A 209 11.22 9.07 -18.82
C PHE A 209 12.58 9.42 -18.18
N PRO A 210 12.63 10.31 -17.18
CA PRO A 210 13.88 10.63 -16.49
C PRO A 210 14.25 9.50 -15.53
N LEU A 211 15.29 8.75 -15.85
CA LEU A 211 15.86 7.71 -15.01
C LEU A 211 16.91 8.32 -14.06
N GLU A 212 16.49 8.63 -12.84
CA GLU A 212 17.30 9.27 -11.83
C GLU A 212 18.49 8.39 -11.43
N GLY A 213 19.71 8.99 -11.36
CA GLY A 213 20.94 8.29 -11.00
C GLY A 213 21.26 7.07 -11.87
N GLY A 214 20.74 6.99 -13.11
CA GLY A 214 20.88 5.80 -13.96
C GLY A 214 20.10 4.57 -13.47
N GLY A 215 19.26 4.72 -12.44
CA GLY A 215 18.40 3.66 -11.91
C GLY A 215 19.13 2.57 -11.13
N VAL A 216 20.25 2.90 -10.49
CA VAL A 216 21.09 1.92 -9.75
C VAL A 216 20.49 1.48 -8.41
N ALA A 217 19.60 2.28 -7.82
CA ALA A 217 18.93 1.91 -6.58
C ALA A 217 18.12 0.61 -6.74
N GLU A 218 18.20 -0.27 -5.73
CA GLU A 218 17.55 -1.58 -5.76
C GLU A 218 16.35 -1.62 -4.81
N LYS A 219 15.25 -2.21 -5.25
CA LYS A 219 14.04 -2.38 -4.43
C LYS A 219 13.42 -3.75 -4.68
N SER A 220 12.88 -4.36 -3.63
CA SER A 220 11.97 -5.48 -3.83
C SER A 220 10.55 -4.95 -4.08
N PHE A 221 9.80 -5.66 -4.93
CA PHE A 221 8.47 -5.24 -5.36
C PHE A 221 7.45 -6.35 -5.11
N ILE A 222 6.28 -6.00 -4.57
CA ILE A 222 5.17 -6.93 -4.38
C ILE A 222 3.97 -6.47 -5.21
N HIS A 223 3.34 -7.39 -5.94
CA HIS A 223 2.11 -7.05 -6.65
C HIS A 223 0.96 -6.80 -5.67
N ALA A 224 0.12 -5.81 -5.94
CA ALA A 224 -0.96 -5.39 -5.04
C ALA A 224 -2.01 -6.50 -4.77
N THR A 225 -2.17 -7.44 -5.70
CA THR A 225 -3.02 -8.62 -5.49
C THR A 225 -2.40 -9.59 -4.47
N ASP A 226 -1.08 -9.82 -4.52
CA ASP A 226 -0.37 -10.66 -3.55
C ASP A 226 -0.35 -10.00 -2.16
N LEU A 227 -0.22 -8.67 -2.12
CA LEU A 227 -0.36 -7.93 -0.87
C LEU A 227 -1.78 -8.10 -0.28
N ALA A 228 -2.82 -8.03 -1.09
CA ALA A 228 -4.20 -8.23 -0.62
C ALA A 228 -4.41 -9.66 -0.08
N ALA A 229 -3.84 -10.67 -0.74
CA ALA A 229 -3.87 -12.07 -0.28
C ALA A 229 -3.11 -12.23 1.06
N ALA A 230 -1.92 -11.62 1.20
CA ALA A 230 -1.17 -11.63 2.46
C ALA A 230 -1.95 -10.98 3.60
N VAL A 231 -2.55 -9.81 3.36
CA VAL A 231 -3.40 -9.10 4.33
C VAL A 231 -4.55 -10.00 4.78
N HIS A 232 -5.28 -10.62 3.84
CA HIS A 232 -6.38 -11.52 4.15
C HIS A 232 -5.93 -12.73 4.96
N LEU A 233 -4.83 -13.35 4.61
CA LEU A 233 -4.31 -14.51 5.32
C LEU A 233 -3.87 -14.16 6.76
N ILE A 234 -3.18 -13.01 6.95
CA ILE A 234 -2.82 -12.54 8.30
C ILE A 234 -4.06 -12.24 9.12
N MET A 235 -5.08 -11.58 8.56
CA MET A 235 -6.29 -11.25 9.32
C MET A 235 -7.06 -12.51 9.73
N THR A 236 -7.04 -13.57 8.94
CA THR A 236 -7.76 -14.81 9.24
C THR A 236 -6.98 -15.81 10.08
N GLU A 237 -5.67 -15.92 9.89
CA GLU A 237 -4.84 -16.98 10.48
C GLU A 237 -3.64 -16.49 11.30
N GLY A 238 -3.19 -15.25 11.10
CA GLY A 238 -2.03 -14.68 11.78
C GLY A 238 -2.21 -14.61 13.30
N ARG A 239 -1.15 -14.80 14.06
CA ARG A 239 -1.16 -14.62 15.54
C ARG A 239 -1.36 -13.13 15.83
N LEU A 240 -2.28 -12.80 16.75
CA LEU A 240 -2.51 -11.42 17.18
C LEU A 240 -1.24 -10.77 17.76
N GLY A 241 -1.10 -9.48 17.58
CA GLY A 241 0.04 -8.70 18.08
C GLY A 241 1.34 -8.88 17.27
N VAL A 242 1.32 -9.72 16.23
CA VAL A 242 2.51 -10.03 15.41
C VAL A 242 2.59 -9.10 14.21
N THR A 243 3.81 -8.62 13.94
CA THR A 243 4.17 -7.96 12.68
C THR A 243 4.70 -9.00 11.69
N TYR A 244 4.27 -8.88 10.42
CA TYR A 244 4.74 -9.70 9.31
C TYR A 244 5.30 -8.82 8.19
N ASN A 245 6.47 -9.16 7.69
CA ASN A 245 6.98 -8.62 6.43
C ASN A 245 6.36 -9.38 5.25
N ALA A 246 6.08 -8.65 4.16
CA ALA A 246 5.63 -9.26 2.91
C ALA A 246 6.36 -8.63 1.72
N GLY A 247 7.21 -9.40 1.09
CA GLY A 247 8.02 -8.98 -0.06
C GLY A 247 8.38 -10.17 -0.95
N THR A 248 9.15 -9.88 -1.99
CA THR A 248 9.71 -10.89 -2.88
C THR A 248 11.15 -11.23 -2.47
N GLU A 249 11.63 -12.39 -2.89
CA GLU A 249 12.95 -12.93 -2.52
C GLU A 249 14.15 -12.11 -3.03
N SER A 250 13.93 -11.23 -4.01
CA SER A 250 14.99 -10.44 -4.61
C SER A 250 14.68 -8.94 -4.66
N ALA A 251 15.72 -8.14 -4.53
CA ALA A 251 15.69 -6.72 -4.89
C ALA A 251 16.26 -6.56 -6.30
N VAL A 252 15.66 -5.71 -7.11
CA VAL A 252 16.06 -5.42 -8.49
C VAL A 252 16.30 -3.92 -8.67
N SER A 253 17.20 -3.56 -9.60
CA SER A 253 17.47 -2.16 -9.89
C SER A 253 16.27 -1.47 -10.55
N ILE A 254 16.11 -0.19 -10.29
CA ILE A 254 15.09 0.63 -10.97
C ILE A 254 15.29 0.60 -12.49
N ARG A 255 16.55 0.56 -12.96
CA ARG A 255 16.88 0.41 -14.38
C ARG A 255 16.28 -0.87 -14.95
N HIS A 256 16.44 -2.00 -14.27
CA HIS A 256 15.89 -3.29 -14.72
C HIS A 256 14.36 -3.25 -14.85
N ILE A 257 13.65 -2.60 -13.91
CA ILE A 257 12.20 -2.39 -14.01
C ILE A 257 11.82 -1.62 -15.27
N VAL A 258 12.58 -0.58 -15.62
CA VAL A 258 12.30 0.24 -16.82
C VAL A 258 12.62 -0.53 -18.10
N GLU A 259 13.68 -1.36 -18.11
CA GLU A 259 14.02 -2.26 -19.22
C GLU A 259 12.92 -3.31 -19.45
N MET A 260 12.42 -3.94 -18.38
CA MET A 260 11.29 -4.87 -18.45
C MET A 260 10.03 -4.17 -18.98
N THR A 261 9.78 -2.93 -18.54
CA THR A 261 8.63 -2.12 -19.01
C THR A 261 8.76 -1.80 -20.51
N ALA A 262 9.96 -1.46 -20.99
CA ALA A 262 10.23 -1.25 -22.40
C ALA A 262 9.93 -2.50 -23.24
N ALA A 263 10.43 -3.66 -22.79
CA ALA A 263 10.19 -4.96 -23.44
C ALA A 263 8.70 -5.30 -23.47
N ALA A 264 7.96 -5.13 -22.37
CA ALA A 264 6.52 -5.37 -22.29
C ALA A 264 5.71 -4.41 -23.19
N ALA A 265 6.17 -3.16 -23.32
CA ALA A 265 5.54 -2.17 -24.21
C ALA A 265 5.86 -2.40 -25.69
N GLY A 266 6.88 -3.21 -26.01
CA GLY A 266 7.37 -3.48 -27.37
C GLY A 266 8.16 -2.30 -27.96
N VAL A 267 8.87 -1.53 -27.11
CA VAL A 267 9.66 -0.36 -27.54
C VAL A 267 11.12 -0.49 -27.09
N ASP A 268 12.01 0.22 -27.79
CA ASP A 268 13.40 0.29 -27.39
C ASP A 268 13.56 1.17 -26.14
N PHE A 269 14.32 0.69 -25.14
CA PHE A 269 14.63 1.42 -23.91
C PHE A 269 15.21 2.83 -24.18
N GLU A 270 16.16 2.93 -25.08
CA GLU A 270 16.83 4.20 -25.44
C GLU A 270 15.88 5.19 -26.14
N SER A 271 14.74 4.73 -26.65
CA SER A 271 13.79 5.59 -27.38
C SER A 271 13.00 6.54 -26.46
N PHE A 272 12.89 6.24 -25.17
CA PHE A 272 12.12 7.06 -24.24
C PHE A 272 12.84 7.36 -22.90
N VAL A 273 13.97 6.72 -22.60
CA VAL A 273 14.69 6.94 -21.34
C VAL A 273 15.74 8.02 -21.49
N THR A 274 15.80 8.92 -20.51
CA THR A 274 16.87 9.91 -20.36
C THR A 274 17.49 9.82 -18.97
N ILE A 275 18.82 9.84 -18.87
CA ILE A 275 19.49 9.80 -17.57
C ILE A 275 19.39 11.17 -16.91
N ALA A 276 18.89 11.17 -15.68
CA ALA A 276 18.77 12.36 -14.84
C ALA A 276 19.69 12.25 -13.60
N PRO A 277 20.05 13.38 -12.96
CA PRO A 277 20.77 13.35 -11.69
C PRO A 277 20.07 12.52 -10.64
N GLY A 278 20.83 11.76 -9.84
CA GLY A 278 20.30 11.00 -8.72
C GLY A 278 19.79 11.89 -7.59
N ARG A 279 18.87 11.36 -6.76
CA ARG A 279 18.39 12.05 -5.56
C ARG A 279 19.40 11.92 -4.44
N ALA A 280 19.71 13.03 -3.77
CA ALA A 280 20.69 13.07 -2.67
C ALA A 280 20.28 12.23 -1.44
N THR A 281 19.00 11.89 -1.30
CA THR A 281 18.40 11.20 -0.14
C THR A 281 17.75 9.87 -0.50
N GLU A 282 18.08 9.27 -1.65
CA GLU A 282 17.54 7.97 -2.02
C GLU A 282 18.33 6.86 -1.33
N ASP A 283 17.63 6.03 -0.53
CA ASP A 283 18.24 4.83 0.05
C ASP A 283 18.60 3.84 -1.07
N SER A 284 19.80 3.29 -0.98
CA SER A 284 20.40 2.45 -2.03
C SER A 284 19.64 1.14 -2.24
N ARG A 285 19.05 0.59 -1.18
CA ARG A 285 18.37 -0.71 -1.24
C ARG A 285 17.23 -0.81 -0.22
N TYR A 286 16.06 -1.27 -0.68
CA TYR A 286 14.97 -1.76 0.19
C TYR A 286 14.70 -3.23 -0.13
N TRP A 287 14.91 -4.09 0.86
CA TRP A 287 14.72 -5.53 0.71
C TRP A 287 14.25 -6.15 2.02
N LEU A 288 13.18 -6.96 1.97
CA LEU A 288 12.57 -7.62 3.12
C LEU A 288 12.83 -9.12 3.10
N ASP A 289 13.08 -9.67 4.27
CA ASP A 289 12.94 -11.10 4.54
C ASP A 289 11.48 -11.40 4.89
N SER A 290 10.86 -12.28 4.13
CA SER A 290 9.46 -12.71 4.31
C SER A 290 9.34 -14.15 4.79
N THR A 291 10.44 -14.74 5.31
CA THR A 291 10.45 -16.12 5.81
C THR A 291 9.40 -16.35 6.88
N LYS A 292 9.19 -15.38 7.77
CA LYS A 292 8.23 -15.51 8.87
C LYS A 292 6.78 -15.70 8.40
N ILE A 293 6.32 -14.93 7.42
CA ILE A 293 4.95 -15.11 6.90
C ILE A 293 4.83 -16.41 6.11
N GLN A 294 5.90 -16.86 5.47
CA GLN A 294 5.96 -18.16 4.78
C GLN A 294 5.87 -19.31 5.79
N ASP A 295 6.68 -19.29 6.84
CA ASP A 295 6.74 -20.35 7.84
C ASP A 295 5.48 -20.41 8.70
N ASP A 296 4.99 -19.24 9.16
CA ASP A 296 3.83 -19.17 10.05
C ASP A 296 2.51 -19.44 9.32
N LEU A 297 2.37 -19.02 8.05
CA LEU A 297 1.10 -18.95 7.32
C LEU A 297 1.12 -19.60 5.94
N GLY A 298 2.26 -20.09 5.45
CA GLY A 298 2.39 -20.69 4.13
C GLY A 298 2.21 -19.70 2.97
N TRP A 299 2.25 -18.38 3.22
CA TRP A 299 2.09 -17.38 2.18
C TRP A 299 3.32 -17.26 1.29
N GLN A 300 3.10 -17.17 -0.02
CA GLN A 300 4.11 -16.84 -1.02
C GLN A 300 3.52 -15.94 -2.09
N PRO A 301 4.29 -14.99 -2.66
CA PRO A 301 3.83 -14.19 -3.79
C PRO A 301 3.59 -15.12 -4.99
N GLN A 302 2.46 -14.92 -5.67
CA GLN A 302 2.05 -15.74 -6.81
C GLN A 302 2.31 -15.05 -8.15
N ILE A 303 2.43 -13.72 -8.14
CA ILE A 303 2.62 -12.92 -9.35
C ILE A 303 4.09 -12.55 -9.45
N SER A 304 4.78 -13.11 -10.47
CA SER A 304 6.18 -12.75 -10.72
C SER A 304 6.29 -11.28 -11.13
N LEU A 305 7.49 -10.70 -10.95
CA LEU A 305 7.74 -9.32 -11.35
C LEU A 305 7.50 -9.10 -12.85
N GLU A 306 7.89 -10.07 -13.67
CA GLU A 306 7.70 -10.06 -15.11
C GLU A 306 6.21 -9.99 -15.47
N THR A 307 5.41 -10.88 -14.88
CA THR A 307 3.95 -10.88 -15.08
C THR A 307 3.33 -9.57 -14.63
N GLY A 308 3.69 -9.08 -13.45
CA GLY A 308 3.13 -7.85 -12.92
C GLY A 308 3.53 -6.58 -13.69
N VAL A 309 4.72 -6.56 -14.30
CA VAL A 309 5.12 -5.46 -15.22
C VAL A 309 4.29 -5.51 -16.50
N VAL A 310 4.04 -6.70 -17.07
CA VAL A 310 3.15 -6.87 -18.22
C VAL A 310 1.74 -6.37 -17.87
N ASP A 311 1.18 -6.80 -16.74
CA ASP A 311 -0.15 -6.34 -16.28
C ASP A 311 -0.22 -4.81 -16.16
N MET A 312 0.85 -4.18 -15.67
CA MET A 312 0.92 -2.71 -15.56
C MET A 312 0.91 -2.04 -16.94
N VAL A 313 1.68 -2.57 -17.90
CA VAL A 313 1.73 -2.03 -19.27
C VAL A 313 0.39 -2.21 -19.99
N GLU A 314 -0.25 -3.36 -19.87
CA GLU A 314 -1.56 -3.64 -20.47
C GLU A 314 -2.65 -2.76 -19.84
N TRP A 315 -2.65 -2.58 -18.51
CA TRP A 315 -3.54 -1.62 -17.87
C TRP A 315 -3.32 -0.18 -18.40
N ALA A 316 -2.06 0.25 -18.51
CA ALA A 316 -1.75 1.58 -19.04
C ALA A 316 -2.20 1.74 -20.49
N ARG A 317 -2.01 0.71 -21.33
CA ARG A 317 -2.44 0.66 -22.73
C ARG A 317 -3.96 0.76 -22.86
N ALA A 318 -4.70 -0.02 -22.08
CA ALA A 318 -6.16 -0.03 -22.09
C ALA A 318 -6.77 1.30 -21.59
N ASN A 319 -6.03 2.08 -20.79
CA ASN A 319 -6.50 3.32 -20.19
C ASN A 319 -5.76 4.57 -20.70
N LEU A 320 -5.06 4.48 -21.83
CA LEU A 320 -4.11 5.49 -22.29
C LEU A 320 -4.75 6.89 -22.44
N ASP A 321 -5.96 6.98 -22.97
CA ASP A 321 -6.64 8.27 -23.15
C ASP A 321 -7.04 8.90 -21.82
N ALA A 322 -7.49 8.11 -20.86
CA ALA A 322 -7.78 8.60 -19.51
C ALA A 322 -6.49 9.04 -18.78
N LEU A 323 -5.38 8.32 -18.99
CA LEU A 323 -4.09 8.64 -18.38
C LEU A 323 -3.45 9.91 -18.98
N LYS A 324 -3.65 10.21 -20.25
CA LYS A 324 -3.21 11.48 -20.88
C LYS A 324 -3.78 12.72 -20.20
N LEU A 325 -4.94 12.59 -19.56
CA LEU A 325 -5.60 13.68 -18.82
C LEU A 325 -5.09 13.84 -17.38
N GLN A 326 -4.19 12.95 -16.92
CA GLN A 326 -3.71 12.92 -15.54
C GLN A 326 -2.35 13.60 -15.39
N THR A 327 -2.09 14.12 -14.19
CA THR A 327 -0.78 14.68 -13.86
C THR A 327 0.25 13.58 -13.57
N GLN A 328 1.47 13.77 -14.10
CA GLN A 328 2.64 12.94 -13.76
C GLN A 328 3.39 13.46 -12.53
N GLN A 329 2.97 14.57 -11.96
CA GLN A 329 3.60 15.18 -10.79
C GLN A 329 2.79 14.90 -9.53
N PHE A 330 3.48 14.58 -8.46
CA PHE A 330 2.88 14.51 -7.14
C PHE A 330 2.60 15.92 -6.61
N SER A 331 1.40 16.12 -6.07
CA SER A 331 1.08 17.30 -5.27
C SER A 331 0.47 16.87 -3.95
N LEU A 332 0.99 17.39 -2.83
CA LEU A 332 0.33 17.29 -1.53
C LEU A 332 -0.96 18.10 -1.60
N ARG A 333 -2.09 17.42 -1.77
CA ARG A 333 -3.40 18.06 -1.66
C ARG A 333 -3.74 18.26 -0.17
N SER A 334 -4.30 19.42 0.13
CA SER A 334 -4.83 19.76 1.46
C SER A 334 -5.88 18.76 1.93
#